data_bc8a5701cdf3c086d70fd9a045f0c3a4
#
_entry.id   bc8a5701cdf3c086d70fd9a045f0c3a4
#
_cell.length_a   1.000
_cell.length_b   1.000
_cell.length_c   1.000
_cell.angle_alpha   90.00
_cell.angle_beta   90.00
_cell.angle_gamma   90.00
#
_symmetry.space_group_name_H-M   'P 1'
#
loop_
_entity.id
_entity.type
_entity.pdbx_description
1 polymer ?
#
loop_
_entity_poly.entity_id
_entity_poly.type
_entity_poly.pdbx_seq_one_letter_code
_entity_poly.pdbx_strand_id
1 'polypeptide(L)'
;MLAGDVYKLFEGMADAAFVVTLEGEICFWNAAAERLFGYARADVLNRTCIEVLQGRGALGTIVCTGECSVQRCAARTESIPTFDLEVRTRSGQRKWVSVSTIVFEDSRLHRRLIAHLSHDISKRKETELAFSQMLDLSKQVVSIGGNQSEPAPIEALSDQERRILMLFAKAKNSGQVAKDLKITLPTLRNHLHAINQKLRTHNRLEAVLHAMRRGLI
;
A
#
# COMPACT_ATOMS: atom_id res chain seq x y z
N MET A 1 -21.34 -7.88 -21.54
CA MET A 1 -20.63 -9.09 -21.10
C MET A 1 -21.50 -9.75 -20.04
N LEU A 2 -21.88 -11.02 -20.20
CA LEU A 2 -22.72 -11.72 -19.23
C LEU A 2 -21.88 -12.01 -17.97
N ALA A 3 -22.45 -11.92 -16.77
CA ALA A 3 -21.73 -12.14 -15.50
C ALA A 3 -20.98 -13.50 -15.46
N GLY A 4 -21.54 -14.54 -16.11
CA GLY A 4 -20.85 -15.83 -16.27
C GLY A 4 -19.52 -15.77 -17.04
N ASP A 5 -19.36 -14.76 -17.89
CA ASP A 5 -18.10 -14.59 -18.64
C ASP A 5 -17.02 -13.91 -17.78
N VAL A 6 -17.41 -13.04 -16.87
CA VAL A 6 -16.48 -12.36 -15.94
C VAL A 6 -15.86 -13.37 -14.96
N TYR A 7 -16.65 -14.28 -14.40
CA TYR A 7 -16.13 -15.33 -13.50
C TYR A 7 -15.19 -16.29 -14.23
N LYS A 8 -15.45 -16.62 -15.50
CA LYS A 8 -14.54 -17.45 -16.32
C LYS A 8 -13.20 -16.75 -16.54
N LEU A 9 -13.19 -15.42 -16.73
CA LEU A 9 -11.96 -14.66 -16.84
C LEU A 9 -11.15 -14.73 -15.53
N PHE A 10 -11.79 -14.55 -14.39
CA PHE A 10 -11.13 -14.64 -13.09
C PHE A 10 -10.63 -16.04 -12.76
N GLU A 11 -11.36 -17.11 -13.20
CA GLU A 11 -10.92 -18.50 -12.98
C GLU A 11 -9.60 -18.81 -13.67
N GLY A 12 -9.38 -18.27 -14.88
CA GLY A 12 -8.15 -18.47 -15.66
C GLY A 12 -6.97 -17.62 -15.26
N MET A 13 -7.09 -16.75 -14.26
CA MET A 13 -6.01 -15.85 -13.86
C MET A 13 -4.93 -16.55 -13.04
N ALA A 14 -3.67 -16.15 -13.26
CA ALA A 14 -2.53 -16.61 -12.46
C ALA A 14 -2.54 -15.99 -11.05
N ASP A 15 -3.02 -14.76 -10.93
CA ASP A 15 -3.18 -14.07 -9.66
C ASP A 15 -4.41 -14.56 -8.91
N ALA A 16 -4.34 -14.48 -7.58
CA ALA A 16 -5.48 -14.80 -6.73
C ALA A 16 -6.62 -13.81 -6.95
N ALA A 17 -7.77 -14.31 -7.37
CA ALA A 17 -8.97 -13.52 -7.60
C ALA A 17 -10.13 -14.01 -6.73
N PHE A 18 -10.77 -13.08 -6.05
CA PHE A 18 -12.02 -13.35 -5.33
C PHE A 18 -12.99 -12.19 -5.48
N VAL A 19 -14.26 -12.49 -5.42
CA VAL A 19 -15.33 -11.50 -5.57
C VAL A 19 -16.18 -11.47 -4.32
N VAL A 20 -16.50 -10.25 -3.88
CA VAL A 20 -17.36 -10.03 -2.72
C VAL A 20 -18.55 -9.15 -3.08
N THR A 21 -19.62 -9.26 -2.30
CA THR A 21 -20.74 -8.32 -2.30
C THR A 21 -20.35 -6.98 -1.67
N LEU A 22 -21.21 -5.99 -1.71
CA LEU A 22 -20.99 -4.72 -1.00
C LEU A 22 -20.94 -4.90 0.52
N GLU A 23 -21.53 -5.97 1.05
CA GLU A 23 -21.49 -6.37 2.47
C GLU A 23 -20.22 -7.14 2.82
N GLY A 24 -19.39 -7.50 1.82
CA GLY A 24 -18.13 -8.20 1.98
C GLY A 24 -18.24 -9.73 1.97
N GLU A 25 -19.39 -10.29 1.63
CA GLU A 25 -19.56 -11.74 1.50
C GLU A 25 -18.86 -12.27 0.25
N ILE A 26 -18.05 -13.29 0.39
CA ILE A 26 -17.31 -13.94 -0.70
C ILE A 26 -18.28 -14.76 -1.53
N CYS A 27 -18.47 -14.40 -2.81
CA CYS A 27 -19.29 -15.13 -3.76
C CYS A 27 -18.49 -15.85 -4.87
N PHE A 28 -17.19 -15.56 -4.98
CA PHE A 28 -16.30 -16.24 -5.92
C PHE A 28 -14.89 -16.32 -5.35
N TRP A 29 -14.18 -17.39 -5.68
CA TRP A 29 -12.81 -17.68 -5.23
C TRP A 29 -12.14 -18.58 -6.27
N ASN A 30 -11.06 -18.12 -6.92
CA ASN A 30 -10.40 -18.91 -7.97
C ASN A 30 -9.34 -19.88 -7.39
N ALA A 31 -8.86 -20.79 -8.21
CA ALA A 31 -7.83 -21.75 -7.84
C ALA A 31 -6.51 -21.09 -7.39
N ALA A 32 -6.16 -19.92 -7.93
CA ALA A 32 -4.98 -19.18 -7.49
C ALA A 32 -5.15 -18.61 -6.07
N ALA A 33 -6.36 -18.17 -5.70
CA ALA A 33 -6.69 -17.74 -4.35
C ALA A 33 -6.63 -18.92 -3.35
N GLU A 34 -7.06 -20.11 -3.75
CA GLU A 34 -6.87 -21.32 -2.93
C GLU A 34 -5.40 -21.59 -2.64
N ARG A 35 -4.54 -21.51 -3.67
CA ARG A 35 -3.08 -21.70 -3.50
C ARG A 35 -2.43 -20.62 -2.66
N LEU A 36 -2.81 -19.37 -2.85
CA LEU A 36 -2.19 -18.23 -2.15
C LEU A 36 -2.59 -18.19 -0.67
N PHE A 37 -3.88 -18.30 -0.37
CA PHE A 37 -4.42 -18.12 0.97
C PHE A 37 -4.61 -19.44 1.73
N GLY A 38 -4.60 -20.59 1.02
CA GLY A 38 -4.68 -21.92 1.60
C GLY A 38 -6.10 -22.35 1.99
N TYR A 39 -7.12 -21.57 1.71
CA TYR A 39 -8.53 -21.92 1.95
C TYR A 39 -9.12 -22.54 0.69
N ALA A 40 -9.83 -23.66 0.82
CA ALA A 40 -10.62 -24.18 -0.27
C ALA A 40 -11.82 -23.26 -0.54
N ARG A 41 -12.23 -23.15 -1.80
CA ARG A 41 -13.40 -22.35 -2.21
C ARG A 41 -14.65 -22.65 -1.38
N ALA A 42 -14.93 -23.92 -1.11
CA ALA A 42 -16.08 -24.34 -0.31
C ALA A 42 -16.04 -23.81 1.14
N ASP A 43 -14.85 -23.58 1.70
CA ASP A 43 -14.66 -23.13 3.08
C ASP A 43 -14.87 -21.61 3.26
N VAL A 44 -14.87 -20.85 2.16
CA VAL A 44 -14.90 -19.38 2.20
C VAL A 44 -16.15 -18.77 1.57
N LEU A 45 -16.85 -19.47 0.68
CA LEU A 45 -18.08 -18.97 0.09
C LEU A 45 -19.13 -18.64 1.18
N ASN A 46 -19.84 -17.54 0.99
CA ASN A 46 -20.82 -16.95 1.92
C ASN A 46 -20.25 -16.51 3.29
N ARG A 47 -18.92 -16.50 3.44
CA ARG A 47 -18.26 -15.89 4.60
C ARG A 47 -17.76 -14.48 4.23
N THR A 48 -17.57 -13.63 5.23
CA THR A 48 -17.03 -12.30 4.99
C THR A 48 -15.52 -12.35 4.74
N CYS A 49 -15.04 -11.52 3.80
CA CYS A 49 -13.60 -11.42 3.51
C CYS A 49 -12.78 -10.97 4.74
N ILE A 50 -13.41 -10.24 5.67
CA ILE A 50 -12.80 -9.80 6.94
C ILE A 50 -12.47 -10.99 7.82
N GLU A 51 -13.41 -11.92 7.98
CA GLU A 51 -13.20 -13.13 8.80
C GLU A 51 -12.14 -14.05 8.22
N VAL A 52 -12.07 -14.15 6.90
CA VAL A 52 -11.16 -15.06 6.19
C VAL A 52 -9.74 -14.48 6.16
N LEU A 53 -9.56 -13.23 5.73
CA LEU A 53 -8.25 -12.67 5.39
C LEU A 53 -7.63 -11.82 6.51
N GLN A 54 -8.43 -11.19 7.37
CA GLN A 54 -7.98 -10.41 8.53
C GLN A 54 -6.84 -9.45 8.19
N GLY A 55 -7.04 -8.62 7.15
CA GLY A 55 -6.00 -7.78 6.56
C GLY A 55 -5.48 -6.69 7.48
N ARG A 56 -4.16 -6.48 7.44
CA ARG A 56 -3.44 -5.43 8.19
C ARG A 56 -2.60 -4.59 7.25
N GLY A 57 -2.47 -3.31 7.56
CA GLY A 57 -1.57 -2.38 6.87
C GLY A 57 -0.12 -2.50 7.33
N ALA A 58 0.76 -1.70 6.73
CA ALA A 58 2.21 -1.73 6.94
C ALA A 58 2.68 -1.53 8.40
N LEU A 59 1.88 -0.86 9.24
CA LEU A 59 2.18 -0.64 10.65
C LEU A 59 1.40 -1.60 11.58
N GLY A 60 0.91 -2.72 11.05
CA GLY A 60 0.10 -3.67 11.79
C GLY A 60 -1.32 -3.17 12.12
N THR A 61 -1.72 -2.00 11.60
CA THR A 61 -3.06 -1.45 11.77
C THR A 61 -4.08 -2.34 11.08
N ILE A 62 -5.17 -2.67 11.76
CA ILE A 62 -6.26 -3.47 11.18
C ILE A 62 -6.93 -2.64 10.08
N VAL A 63 -6.86 -3.12 8.84
CA VAL A 63 -7.45 -2.47 7.66
C VAL A 63 -8.81 -3.08 7.33
N CYS A 64 -8.92 -4.40 7.49
CA CYS A 64 -10.18 -5.10 7.31
C CYS A 64 -11.04 -4.96 8.57
N THR A 65 -11.98 -4.03 8.53
CA THR A 65 -12.95 -3.74 9.61
C THR A 65 -14.35 -3.75 9.03
N GLY A 66 -15.37 -3.73 9.89
CA GLY A 66 -16.77 -3.60 9.47
C GLY A 66 -17.07 -2.32 8.66
N GLU A 67 -16.22 -1.29 8.77
CA GLU A 67 -16.25 -0.07 7.96
C GLU A 67 -15.19 -0.10 6.84
N CYS A 68 -15.27 -1.09 5.97
CA CYS A 68 -14.28 -1.27 4.89
C CYS A 68 -14.28 -0.08 3.93
N SER A 69 -13.13 0.57 3.77
CA SER A 69 -12.97 1.71 2.84
C SER A 69 -13.23 1.31 1.38
N VAL A 70 -12.86 0.09 0.99
CA VAL A 70 -13.09 -0.42 -0.37
C VAL A 70 -14.59 -0.55 -0.66
N GLN A 71 -15.36 -1.13 0.27
CA GLN A 71 -16.83 -1.26 0.13
C GLN A 71 -17.50 0.11 0.04
N ARG A 72 -17.07 1.05 0.87
CA ARG A 72 -17.59 2.43 0.87
C ARG A 72 -17.28 3.16 -0.44
N CYS A 73 -16.06 3.06 -0.96
CA CYS A 73 -15.69 3.65 -2.25
C CYS A 73 -16.46 2.96 -3.41
N ALA A 74 -16.59 1.63 -3.37
CA ALA A 74 -17.35 0.88 -4.36
C ALA A 74 -18.85 1.29 -4.40
N ALA A 75 -19.46 1.49 -3.24
CA ALA A 75 -20.84 1.96 -3.13
C ALA A 75 -21.03 3.35 -3.74
N ARG A 76 -20.01 4.23 -3.64
CA ARG A 76 -20.02 5.60 -4.17
C ARG A 76 -19.48 5.74 -5.59
N THR A 77 -19.09 4.65 -6.23
CA THR A 77 -18.46 4.66 -7.57
C THR A 77 -17.15 5.48 -7.58
N GLU A 78 -16.46 5.55 -6.45
CA GLU A 78 -15.17 6.23 -6.33
C GLU A 78 -14.03 5.31 -6.78
N SER A 79 -12.94 5.91 -7.28
CA SER A 79 -11.75 5.18 -7.68
C SER A 79 -11.06 4.56 -6.46
N ILE A 80 -10.74 3.27 -6.54
CA ILE A 80 -10.03 2.52 -5.51
C ILE A 80 -8.59 2.31 -5.98
N PRO A 81 -7.59 2.97 -5.35
CA PRO A 81 -6.20 2.76 -5.71
C PRO A 81 -5.74 1.37 -5.31
N THR A 82 -4.74 0.83 -6.01
CA THR A 82 -4.04 -0.40 -5.58
C THR A 82 -3.36 -0.16 -4.23
N PHE A 83 -3.45 -1.14 -3.34
CA PHE A 83 -2.88 -1.06 -1.99
C PHE A 83 -2.22 -2.37 -1.58
N ASP A 84 -1.21 -2.28 -0.71
CA ASP A 84 -0.55 -3.43 -0.12
C ASP A 84 -1.21 -3.78 1.22
N LEU A 85 -1.40 -5.08 1.46
CA LEU A 85 -2.08 -5.60 2.64
C LEU A 85 -1.38 -6.88 3.12
N GLU A 86 -1.19 -7.00 4.42
CA GLU A 86 -0.78 -8.25 5.05
C GLU A 86 -2.01 -9.06 5.45
N VAL A 87 -2.17 -10.25 4.90
CA VAL A 87 -3.32 -11.12 5.11
C VAL A 87 -2.96 -12.39 5.87
N ARG A 88 -3.93 -12.96 6.57
CA ARG A 88 -3.78 -14.24 7.24
C ARG A 88 -4.16 -15.38 6.31
N THR A 89 -3.31 -16.39 6.20
CA THR A 89 -3.60 -17.64 5.49
C THR A 89 -4.27 -18.65 6.42
N ARG A 90 -4.80 -19.75 5.85
CA ARG A 90 -5.40 -20.85 6.63
C ARG A 90 -4.44 -21.48 7.65
N SER A 91 -3.15 -21.56 7.31
CA SER A 91 -2.11 -22.07 8.22
C SER A 91 -1.79 -21.12 9.38
N GLY A 92 -2.37 -19.93 9.40
CA GLY A 92 -2.04 -18.86 10.36
C GLY A 92 -0.85 -18.00 9.98
N GLN A 93 -0.10 -18.36 8.93
CA GLN A 93 0.98 -17.56 8.39
C GLN A 93 0.43 -16.25 7.82
N ARG A 94 1.22 -15.18 7.89
CA ARG A 94 0.89 -13.93 7.24
C ARG A 94 1.66 -13.78 5.94
N LYS A 95 0.99 -13.24 4.93
CA LYS A 95 1.55 -12.95 3.61
C LYS A 95 1.22 -11.54 3.19
N TRP A 96 2.17 -10.90 2.55
CA TRP A 96 1.95 -9.60 1.91
C TRP A 96 1.36 -9.78 0.52
N VAL A 97 0.28 -9.09 0.24
CA VAL A 97 -0.35 -9.05 -1.09
C VAL A 97 -0.53 -7.61 -1.55
N SER A 98 -0.33 -7.38 -2.84
CA SER A 98 -0.77 -6.15 -3.51
C SER A 98 -2.14 -6.39 -4.11
N VAL A 99 -3.11 -5.55 -3.77
CA VAL A 99 -4.52 -5.73 -4.12
C VAL A 99 -4.96 -4.66 -5.09
N SER A 100 -5.41 -5.07 -6.28
CA SER A 100 -6.15 -4.25 -7.22
C SER A 100 -7.63 -4.61 -7.17
N THR A 101 -8.49 -3.61 -7.34
CA THR A 101 -9.93 -3.77 -7.16
C THR A 101 -10.69 -3.35 -8.40
N ILE A 102 -11.66 -4.17 -8.83
CA ILE A 102 -12.58 -3.89 -9.93
C ILE A 102 -13.99 -3.93 -9.39
N VAL A 103 -14.75 -2.85 -9.60
CA VAL A 103 -16.18 -2.81 -9.26
C VAL A 103 -16.98 -3.04 -10.54
N PHE A 104 -17.91 -3.98 -10.50
CA PHE A 104 -18.76 -4.29 -11.66
C PHE A 104 -20.18 -4.65 -11.21
N GLU A 105 -21.12 -4.60 -12.16
CA GLU A 105 -22.52 -4.98 -11.92
C GLU A 105 -22.76 -6.40 -12.47
N ASP A 106 -23.31 -7.26 -11.64
CA ASP A 106 -23.87 -8.54 -12.08
C ASP A 106 -25.24 -8.31 -12.69
N SER A 107 -25.33 -8.39 -14.01
CA SER A 107 -26.56 -8.17 -14.76
C SER A 107 -27.68 -9.20 -14.50
N ARG A 108 -27.34 -10.39 -13.94
CA ARG A 108 -28.32 -11.42 -13.59
C ARG A 108 -28.94 -11.18 -12.23
N LEU A 109 -28.10 -10.72 -11.29
CA LEU A 109 -28.51 -10.52 -9.89
C LEU A 109 -28.84 -9.05 -9.61
N HIS A 110 -28.67 -8.17 -10.62
CA HIS A 110 -28.88 -6.72 -10.50
C HIS A 110 -28.20 -6.14 -9.25
N ARG A 111 -26.99 -6.60 -8.97
CA ARG A 111 -26.21 -6.14 -7.80
C ARG A 111 -24.78 -5.81 -8.16
N ARG A 112 -24.23 -4.85 -7.43
CA ARG A 112 -22.84 -4.43 -7.57
C ARG A 112 -21.94 -5.40 -6.79
N LEU A 113 -20.84 -5.79 -7.43
CA LEU A 113 -19.86 -6.71 -6.89
C LEU A 113 -18.46 -6.08 -6.95
N ILE A 114 -17.57 -6.55 -6.08
CA ILE A 114 -16.19 -6.09 -5.96
C ILE A 114 -15.28 -7.28 -6.18
N ALA A 115 -14.52 -7.26 -7.27
CA ALA A 115 -13.45 -8.23 -7.50
C ALA A 115 -12.14 -7.70 -6.92
N HIS A 116 -11.47 -8.51 -6.14
CA HIS A 116 -10.13 -8.28 -5.64
C HIS A 116 -9.15 -9.20 -6.38
N LEU A 117 -8.13 -8.58 -6.98
CA LEU A 117 -7.00 -9.27 -7.63
C LEU A 117 -5.79 -9.10 -6.72
N SER A 118 -5.27 -10.21 -6.20
CA SER A 118 -4.22 -10.20 -5.19
C SER A 118 -2.96 -10.88 -5.71
N HIS A 119 -1.86 -10.15 -5.75
CA HIS A 119 -0.55 -10.64 -6.12
C HIS A 119 0.33 -10.81 -4.87
N ASP A 120 0.99 -11.97 -4.71
CA ASP A 120 1.90 -12.23 -3.57
C ASP A 120 3.17 -11.37 -3.71
N ILE A 121 3.38 -10.47 -2.77
CA ILE A 121 4.54 -9.58 -2.70
C ILE A 121 5.42 -9.86 -1.48
N SER A 122 5.23 -10.98 -0.78
CA SER A 122 5.96 -11.32 0.43
C SER A 122 7.47 -11.30 0.20
N LYS A 123 7.94 -11.93 -0.87
CA LYS A 123 9.36 -11.94 -1.24
C LYS A 123 9.92 -10.53 -1.49
N ARG A 124 9.14 -9.66 -2.15
CA ARG A 124 9.53 -8.26 -2.36
C ARG A 124 9.67 -7.53 -1.02
N LYS A 125 8.70 -7.69 -0.11
CA LYS A 125 8.72 -7.07 1.22
C LYS A 125 9.86 -7.59 2.09
N GLU A 126 10.16 -8.87 2.04
CA GLU A 126 11.33 -9.46 2.71
C GLU A 126 12.64 -8.87 2.20
N THR A 127 12.78 -8.71 0.87
CA THR A 127 13.96 -8.11 0.26
C THR A 127 14.10 -6.63 0.65
N GLU A 128 13.01 -5.85 0.61
CA GLU A 128 12.97 -4.45 1.04
C GLU A 128 13.41 -4.32 2.51
N LEU A 129 12.92 -5.20 3.38
CA LEU A 129 13.27 -5.22 4.80
C LEU A 129 14.74 -5.59 5.03
N ALA A 130 15.21 -6.65 4.38
CA ALA A 130 16.61 -7.08 4.47
C ALA A 130 17.58 -5.99 3.99
N PHE A 131 17.22 -5.30 2.89
CA PHE A 131 18.02 -4.19 2.39
C PHE A 131 18.03 -3.00 3.36
N SER A 132 16.90 -2.67 3.97
CA SER A 132 16.80 -1.63 4.99
C SER A 132 17.67 -1.97 6.22
N GLN A 133 17.60 -3.21 6.69
CA GLN A 133 18.44 -3.69 7.80
C GLN A 133 19.94 -3.65 7.48
N MET A 134 20.32 -4.04 6.26
CA MET A 134 21.71 -3.96 5.80
C MET A 134 22.24 -2.52 5.76
N LEU A 135 21.42 -1.57 5.32
CA LEU A 135 21.74 -0.16 5.35
C LEU A 135 21.90 0.38 6.79
N ASP A 136 21.06 -0.04 7.70
CA ASP A 136 21.16 0.38 9.12
C ASP A 136 22.39 -0.23 9.80
N LEU A 137 22.71 -1.48 9.52
CA LEU A 137 23.95 -2.12 9.97
C LEU A 137 25.19 -1.43 9.39
N SER A 138 25.19 -1.07 8.12
CA SER A 138 26.32 -0.36 7.49
C SER A 138 26.53 1.02 8.13
N LYS A 139 25.46 1.73 8.50
CA LYS A 139 25.56 3.00 9.25
C LYS A 139 26.16 2.80 10.64
N GLN A 140 25.82 1.69 11.33
CA GLN A 140 26.40 1.35 12.64
C GLN A 140 27.87 0.98 12.54
N VAL A 141 28.29 0.21 11.54
CA VAL A 141 29.70 -0.17 11.32
C VAL A 141 30.55 1.07 11.01
N VAL A 142 30.05 2.01 10.21
CA VAL A 142 30.73 3.28 9.94
C VAL A 142 30.87 4.13 11.22
N SER A 143 29.92 4.04 12.15
CA SER A 143 29.99 4.74 13.43
C SER A 143 30.96 4.09 14.46
N ILE A 144 31.29 2.79 14.30
CA ILE A 144 32.22 2.05 15.20
C ILE A 144 33.66 2.05 14.65
N GLY A 145 33.81 2.18 13.33
CA GLY A 145 35.10 2.05 12.61
C GLY A 145 35.88 3.33 12.43
N GLY A 146 35.92 4.21 13.39
CA GLY A 146 36.98 5.18 13.55
C GLY A 146 36.86 6.49 12.74
N ASN A 147 37.27 7.54 13.37
CA ASN A 147 37.51 8.91 12.96
C ASN A 147 36.23 9.73 12.63
N GLN A 148 35.97 10.60 13.57
CA GLN A 148 35.14 11.79 13.42
C GLN A 148 35.61 12.63 12.22
N SER A 149 35.27 12.23 11.01
CA SER A 149 35.03 13.20 9.97
C SER A 149 33.64 13.77 10.29
N GLU A 150 33.63 15.02 10.73
CA GLU A 150 32.40 15.77 10.84
C GLU A 150 31.52 15.49 9.61
N PRO A 151 30.22 15.17 9.79
CA PRO A 151 29.34 15.03 8.63
C PRO A 151 29.42 16.32 7.85
N ALA A 152 29.86 16.23 6.59
CA ALA A 152 29.90 17.38 5.69
C ALA A 152 28.60 18.20 5.84
N PRO A 153 28.67 19.53 5.88
CA PRO A 153 27.51 20.36 6.21
C PRO A 153 26.35 19.99 5.29
N ILE A 154 25.23 19.63 5.93
CA ILE A 154 23.98 19.41 5.19
C ILE A 154 23.61 20.74 4.61
N GLU A 155 23.48 20.82 3.29
CA GLU A 155 23.00 22.05 2.66
C GLU A 155 21.68 22.47 3.30
N ALA A 156 21.63 23.73 3.74
CA ALA A 156 20.44 24.23 4.43
C ALA A 156 19.21 24.13 3.51
N LEU A 157 18.13 23.59 4.05
CA LEU A 157 16.85 23.58 3.34
C LEU A 157 16.37 25.02 3.14
N SER A 158 15.94 25.35 1.93
CA SER A 158 15.25 26.62 1.67
C SER A 158 13.91 26.67 2.42
N ASP A 159 13.37 27.87 2.60
CA ASP A 159 12.07 28.03 3.26
C ASP A 159 10.95 27.31 2.50
N GLN A 160 11.03 27.24 1.17
CA GLN A 160 10.07 26.52 0.34
C GLN A 160 10.19 25.00 0.53
N GLU A 161 11.39 24.48 0.62
CA GLU A 161 11.64 23.05 0.90
C GLU A 161 11.15 22.65 2.28
N ARG A 162 11.36 23.49 3.31
CA ARG A 162 10.79 23.29 4.65
C ARG A 162 9.26 23.27 4.62
N ARG A 163 8.64 24.23 3.92
CA ARG A 163 7.17 24.30 3.76
C ARG A 163 6.62 23.03 3.09
N ILE A 164 7.29 22.53 2.07
CA ILE A 164 6.93 21.28 1.40
C ILE A 164 6.95 20.11 2.40
N LEU A 165 8.03 19.95 3.18
CA LEU A 165 8.14 18.89 4.17
C LEU A 165 7.10 19.00 5.28
N MET A 166 6.82 20.21 5.79
CA MET A 166 5.77 20.45 6.78
C MET A 166 4.37 20.06 6.27
N LEU A 167 4.08 20.33 5.00
CA LEU A 167 2.79 19.93 4.41
C LEU A 167 2.66 18.40 4.28
N PHE A 168 3.75 17.71 3.93
CA PHE A 168 3.76 16.26 3.93
C PHE A 168 3.71 15.65 5.34
N ALA A 169 4.33 16.27 6.33
CA ALA A 169 4.21 15.87 7.75
C ALA A 169 2.77 15.92 8.26
N LYS A 170 1.94 16.82 7.68
CA LYS A 170 0.49 16.90 7.94
C LYS A 170 -0.34 15.92 7.10
N ALA A 171 0.27 14.84 6.60
CA ALA A 171 -0.35 13.78 5.81
C ALA A 171 -1.04 14.24 4.50
N LYS A 172 -0.69 15.41 3.95
CA LYS A 172 -1.22 15.87 2.65
C LYS A 172 -0.62 15.06 1.51
N ASN A 173 -1.42 14.78 0.49
CA ASN A 173 -0.94 14.15 -0.73
C ASN A 173 -0.26 15.16 -1.68
N SER A 174 0.48 14.68 -2.68
CA SER A 174 1.24 15.54 -3.60
C SER A 174 0.37 16.56 -4.35
N GLY A 175 -0.86 16.19 -4.69
CA GLY A 175 -1.81 17.09 -5.37
C GLY A 175 -2.24 18.24 -4.46
N GLN A 176 -2.52 17.95 -3.19
CA GLN A 176 -2.87 18.95 -2.18
C GLN A 176 -1.70 19.90 -1.89
N VAL A 177 -0.48 19.35 -1.74
CA VAL A 177 0.73 20.16 -1.52
C VAL A 177 0.99 21.09 -2.70
N ALA A 178 0.90 20.60 -3.93
CA ALA A 178 1.10 21.41 -5.13
C ALA A 178 0.05 22.54 -5.22
N LYS A 179 -1.22 22.25 -4.92
CA LYS A 179 -2.30 23.22 -4.87
C LYS A 179 -2.07 24.30 -3.80
N ASP A 180 -1.71 23.89 -2.58
CA ASP A 180 -1.47 24.81 -1.45
C ASP A 180 -0.30 25.77 -1.71
N LEU A 181 0.72 25.28 -2.39
CA LEU A 181 1.90 26.06 -2.76
C LEU A 181 1.78 26.79 -4.10
N LYS A 182 0.65 26.60 -4.82
CA LYS A 182 0.40 27.16 -6.15
C LYS A 182 1.50 26.81 -7.17
N ILE A 183 2.00 25.57 -7.12
CA ILE A 183 3.00 25.04 -8.03
C ILE A 183 2.48 23.84 -8.81
N THR A 184 3.14 23.46 -9.90
CA THR A 184 2.79 22.27 -10.66
C THR A 184 3.33 21.00 -10.00
N LEU A 185 2.74 19.83 -10.30
CA LEU A 185 3.26 18.53 -9.84
C LEU A 185 4.71 18.25 -10.31
N PRO A 186 5.10 18.57 -11.57
CA PRO A 186 6.50 18.50 -11.98
C PRO A 186 7.43 19.38 -11.13
N THR A 187 7.03 20.62 -10.83
CA THR A 187 7.80 21.52 -9.97
C THR A 187 7.96 20.96 -8.56
N LEU A 188 6.89 20.39 -7.99
CA LEU A 188 6.95 19.72 -6.69
C LEU A 188 7.90 18.51 -6.70
N ARG A 189 7.93 17.75 -7.78
CA ARG A 189 8.86 16.63 -7.96
C ARG A 189 10.32 17.09 -7.95
N ASN A 190 10.63 18.19 -8.63
CA ASN A 190 11.97 18.76 -8.64
C ASN A 190 12.40 19.22 -7.24
N HIS A 191 11.51 19.86 -6.47
CA HIS A 191 11.78 20.22 -5.09
C HIS A 191 12.03 18.98 -4.22
N LEU A 192 11.22 17.91 -4.35
CA LEU A 192 11.44 16.67 -3.62
C LEU A 192 12.77 16.00 -3.97
N HIS A 193 13.18 16.06 -5.23
CA HIS A 193 14.49 15.57 -5.65
C HIS A 193 15.62 16.35 -4.97
N ALA A 194 15.56 17.68 -4.99
CA ALA A 194 16.55 18.55 -4.32
C ALA A 194 16.57 18.32 -2.79
N ILE A 195 15.40 18.20 -2.15
CA ILE A 195 15.29 17.86 -0.72
C ILE A 195 15.97 16.52 -0.41
N ASN A 196 15.68 15.48 -1.20
CA ASN A 196 16.28 14.17 -1.01
C ASN A 196 17.81 14.21 -1.17
N GLN A 197 18.35 14.96 -2.12
CA GLN A 197 19.78 15.15 -2.27
C GLN A 197 20.39 15.85 -1.07
N LYS A 198 19.80 16.97 -0.61
CA LYS A 198 20.28 17.74 0.54
C LYS A 198 20.24 16.96 1.84
N LEU A 199 19.17 16.21 2.08
CA LEU A 199 18.98 15.40 3.29
C LEU A 199 19.61 14.00 3.18
N ARG A 200 20.13 13.63 1.99
CA ARG A 200 20.65 12.29 1.67
C ARG A 200 19.63 11.19 1.96
N THR A 201 18.40 11.42 1.51
CA THR A 201 17.26 10.51 1.64
C THR A 201 16.83 10.00 0.27
N HIS A 202 16.14 8.83 0.23
CA HIS A 202 15.78 8.18 -1.03
C HIS A 202 14.32 8.38 -1.40
N ASN A 203 13.51 8.81 -0.45
CA ASN A 203 12.08 9.02 -0.66
C ASN A 203 11.50 10.10 0.26
N ARG A 204 10.31 10.55 -0.10
CA ARG A 204 9.59 11.62 0.61
C ARG A 204 9.36 11.33 2.10
N LEU A 205 9.01 10.09 2.45
CA LEU A 205 8.72 9.71 3.84
C LEU A 205 10.00 9.78 4.68
N GLU A 206 11.08 9.26 4.14
CA GLU A 206 12.40 9.32 4.78
C GLU A 206 12.86 10.76 4.99
N ALA A 207 12.64 11.65 3.98
CA ALA A 207 12.96 13.05 4.09
C ALA A 207 12.19 13.76 5.20
N VAL A 208 10.87 13.49 5.32
CA VAL A 208 10.03 14.04 6.39
C VAL A 208 10.50 13.56 7.76
N LEU A 209 10.71 12.25 7.94
CA LEU A 209 11.17 11.68 9.21
C LEU A 209 12.55 12.19 9.59
N HIS A 210 13.45 12.32 8.62
CA HIS A 210 14.80 12.86 8.84
C HIS A 210 14.74 14.33 9.29
N ALA A 211 13.95 15.15 8.62
CA ALA A 211 13.76 16.57 8.97
C ALA A 211 13.15 16.75 10.36
N MET A 212 12.14 15.94 10.73
CA MET A 212 11.53 15.94 12.07
C MET A 212 12.56 15.56 13.16
N ARG A 213 13.32 14.47 12.95
CA ARG A 213 14.34 14.04 13.93
C ARG A 213 15.43 15.05 14.18
N ARG A 214 15.76 15.88 13.20
CA ARG A 214 16.78 16.93 13.28
C ARG A 214 16.23 18.31 13.65
N GLY A 215 14.94 18.43 13.91
CA GLY A 215 14.30 19.71 14.24
C GLY A 215 14.34 20.75 13.10
N LEU A 216 14.38 20.27 11.83
CA LEU A 216 14.37 21.16 10.66
C LEU A 216 12.95 21.60 10.29
N ILE A 217 11.95 20.83 10.74
CA ILE A 217 10.50 21.10 10.62
C ILE A 217 9.77 20.66 11.88
#